data_e413297a2a8025433199d52c1b9762ad
#
_entry.id   e413297a2a8025433199d52c1b9762ad
#
_cell.length_a   1.000
_cell.length_b   1.000
_cell.length_c   1.000
_cell.angle_alpha   90.00
_cell.angle_beta   90.00
_cell.angle_gamma   90.00
#
_symmetry.space_group_name_H-M   'P 1'
#
loop_
_entity.id
_entity.type
_entity.pdbx_description
1 polymer ?
#
loop_
_entity_poly.entity_id
_entity_poly.type
_entity_poly.pdbx_seq_one_letter_code
_entity_poly.pdbx_strand_id
1 'polypeptide(L)'
;IAMVFQNYALYPHMTVYDNIAFGLMMQKVPKDVIHERVLRAAEILGITEYLGRKPKEMSGGQRQRVSLGRAIVREPKVMLLDEPLSNLDAKLRTQMRTEISKLHKQLNTTFIYVTHDQVEAMTMGTRIVVMKNGFVQQIDTPKNLYKYPANKFVAGFIGTPQMNFFEGTLMRKGDVVEIAFEGIDTKLTAPYSYFYKVHPDFME
;
A
#
# COMPACT_ATOMS: atom_id res chain seq x y z
N ILE A 1 4.02 18.69 -0.35
CA ILE A 1 4.30 17.28 -0.08
C ILE A 1 4.51 17.11 1.42
N ALA A 2 3.94 16.06 2.02
CA ALA A 2 4.23 15.61 3.39
C ALA A 2 4.64 14.15 3.37
N MET A 3 5.43 13.72 4.37
CA MET A 3 5.92 12.35 4.46
C MET A 3 5.68 11.77 5.86
N VAL A 4 5.25 10.52 5.90
CA VAL A 4 5.11 9.69 7.10
C VAL A 4 6.13 8.56 7.00
N PHE A 5 7.01 8.48 7.99
CA PHE A 5 8.10 7.50 8.03
C PHE A 5 7.70 6.25 8.80
N GLN A 6 8.34 5.13 8.50
CA GLN A 6 8.19 3.83 9.16
C GLN A 6 8.34 3.91 10.69
N ASN A 7 9.28 4.71 11.19
CA ASN A 7 9.56 4.90 12.62
C ASN A 7 8.78 6.07 13.25
N TYR A 8 7.75 6.58 12.56
CA TYR A 8 6.92 7.73 12.95
C TYR A 8 7.67 9.07 13.02
N ALA A 9 8.99 9.08 13.23
CA ALA A 9 9.88 10.24 13.34
C ALA A 9 9.34 11.35 14.26
N LEU A 10 8.70 10.99 15.39
CA LEU A 10 8.17 11.95 16.36
C LEU A 10 9.29 12.55 17.19
N TYR A 11 9.15 13.82 17.54
CA TYR A 11 10.03 14.51 18.48
C TYR A 11 9.71 14.07 19.91
N PRO A 12 10.59 13.29 20.60
CA PRO A 12 10.24 12.62 21.84
C PRO A 12 10.06 13.56 23.04
N HIS A 13 10.66 14.75 22.98
CA HIS A 13 10.59 15.79 24.02
C HIS A 13 9.36 16.71 23.88
N MET A 14 8.74 16.73 22.72
CA MET A 14 7.56 17.54 22.42
C MET A 14 6.27 16.81 22.78
N THR A 15 5.21 17.57 23.11
CA THR A 15 3.87 17.04 23.23
C THR A 15 3.31 16.59 21.88
N VAL A 16 2.18 15.89 21.88
CA VAL A 16 1.42 15.56 20.66
C VAL A 16 1.02 16.84 19.91
N TYR A 17 0.52 17.82 20.64
CA TYR A 17 0.19 19.13 20.08
C TYR A 17 1.39 19.76 19.36
N ASP A 18 2.53 19.86 20.06
CA ASP A 18 3.73 20.48 19.51
C ASP A 18 4.30 19.69 18.31
N ASN A 19 4.24 18.35 18.36
CA ASN A 19 4.61 17.50 17.23
C ASN A 19 3.79 17.83 15.98
N ILE A 20 2.46 17.96 16.12
CA ILE A 20 1.58 18.26 15.00
C ILE A 20 1.81 19.71 14.53
N ALA A 21 1.91 20.67 15.45
CA ALA A 21 2.08 22.08 15.16
C ALA A 21 3.43 22.44 14.53
N PHE A 22 4.47 21.62 14.77
CA PHE A 22 5.87 21.97 14.48
C PHE A 22 6.10 22.51 13.07
N GLY A 23 5.54 21.82 12.06
CA GLY A 23 5.72 22.24 10.66
C GLY A 23 5.11 23.61 10.35
N LEU A 24 3.99 23.96 10.98
CA LEU A 24 3.33 25.26 10.82
C LEU A 24 4.09 26.36 11.61
N MET A 25 4.61 26.01 12.80
CA MET A 25 5.44 26.95 13.59
C MET A 25 6.70 27.36 12.81
N MET A 26 7.37 26.41 12.15
CA MET A 26 8.54 26.71 11.31
C MET A 26 8.20 27.58 10.11
N GLN A 27 6.97 27.50 9.61
CA GLN A 27 6.46 28.36 8.54
C GLN A 27 5.97 29.72 9.05
N LYS A 28 6.10 30.00 10.36
CA LYS A 28 5.63 31.24 11.02
C LYS A 28 4.14 31.52 10.78
N VAL A 29 3.32 30.48 10.69
CA VAL A 29 1.85 30.61 10.62
C VAL A 29 1.35 31.25 11.93
N PRO A 30 0.30 32.10 11.91
CA PRO A 30 -0.29 32.68 13.11
C PRO A 30 -0.74 31.61 14.11
N LYS A 31 -0.59 31.89 15.43
CA LYS A 31 -0.85 30.90 16.50
C LYS A 31 -2.30 30.42 16.55
N ASP A 32 -3.25 31.30 16.30
CA ASP A 32 -4.67 31.00 16.21
C ASP A 32 -4.99 30.02 15.09
N VAL A 33 -4.41 30.23 13.90
CA VAL A 33 -4.52 29.32 12.75
C VAL A 33 -3.86 27.96 13.03
N ILE A 34 -2.68 27.95 13.69
CA ILE A 34 -2.03 26.71 14.11
C ILE A 34 -2.96 25.92 15.04
N HIS A 35 -3.52 26.61 16.05
CA HIS A 35 -4.39 25.97 17.03
C HIS A 35 -5.62 25.33 16.37
N GLU A 36 -6.32 26.06 15.53
CA GLU A 36 -7.47 25.58 14.77
C GLU A 36 -7.12 24.32 13.93
N ARG A 37 -6.02 24.39 13.15
CA ARG A 37 -5.60 23.27 12.29
C ARG A 37 -5.16 22.06 13.07
N VAL A 38 -4.47 22.24 14.20
CA VAL A 38 -4.06 21.12 15.08
C VAL A 38 -5.28 20.44 15.68
N LEU A 39 -6.26 21.20 16.19
CA LEU A 39 -7.49 20.63 16.74
C LEU A 39 -8.26 19.84 15.67
N ARG A 40 -8.44 20.41 14.48
CA ARG A 40 -9.09 19.73 13.35
C ARG A 40 -8.37 18.44 12.97
N ALA A 41 -7.04 18.45 12.88
CA ALA A 41 -6.25 17.26 12.57
C ALA A 41 -6.39 16.21 13.68
N ALA A 42 -6.37 16.61 14.96
CA ALA A 42 -6.54 15.74 16.10
C ALA A 42 -7.94 15.11 16.15
N GLU A 43 -8.97 15.86 15.82
CA GLU A 43 -10.36 15.38 15.73
C GLU A 43 -10.52 14.33 14.63
N ILE A 44 -10.04 14.61 13.41
CA ILE A 44 -10.06 13.66 12.28
C ILE A 44 -9.41 12.32 12.65
N LEU A 45 -8.33 12.36 13.45
CA LEU A 45 -7.55 11.18 13.84
C LEU A 45 -7.99 10.57 15.17
N GLY A 46 -8.96 11.16 15.88
CA GLY A 46 -9.43 10.69 17.19
C GLY A 46 -8.33 10.69 18.26
N ILE A 47 -7.51 11.74 18.33
CA ILE A 47 -6.39 11.89 19.28
C ILE A 47 -6.46 13.18 20.10
N THR A 48 -7.59 13.85 20.12
CA THR A 48 -7.76 15.14 20.81
C THR A 48 -7.44 15.04 22.30
N GLU A 49 -7.83 13.95 22.95
CA GLU A 49 -7.57 13.70 24.39
C GLU A 49 -6.07 13.48 24.71
N TYR A 50 -5.24 13.25 23.69
CA TYR A 50 -3.81 12.96 23.87
C TYR A 50 -2.91 14.16 23.56
N LEU A 51 -3.46 15.33 23.19
CA LEU A 51 -2.67 16.50 22.73
C LEU A 51 -1.61 16.94 23.75
N GLY A 52 -1.87 16.80 25.04
CA GLY A 52 -0.91 17.13 26.10
C GLY A 52 0.14 16.07 26.42
N ARG A 53 -0.02 14.83 25.89
CA ARG A 53 0.89 13.72 26.18
C ARG A 53 2.16 13.80 25.33
N LYS A 54 3.21 13.06 25.76
CA LYS A 54 4.44 12.87 24.99
C LYS A 54 4.43 11.51 24.30
N PRO A 55 5.19 11.32 23.22
CA PRO A 55 5.24 10.06 22.46
C PRO A 55 5.54 8.81 23.30
N LYS A 56 6.33 8.93 24.37
CA LYS A 56 6.65 7.83 25.30
C LYS A 56 5.42 7.28 26.06
N GLU A 57 4.36 8.07 26.18
CA GLU A 57 3.14 7.76 26.91
C GLU A 57 2.04 7.18 25.98
N MET A 58 2.39 6.85 24.74
CA MET A 58 1.46 6.45 23.69
C MET A 58 1.74 5.06 23.13
N SER A 59 0.67 4.36 22.75
CA SER A 59 0.77 3.09 22.02
C SER A 59 1.32 3.30 20.59
N GLY A 60 1.72 2.22 19.92
CA GLY A 60 2.20 2.28 18.53
C GLY A 60 1.19 2.93 17.58
N GLY A 61 -0.08 2.52 17.64
CA GLY A 61 -1.14 3.10 16.80
C GLY A 61 -1.42 4.57 17.11
N GLN A 62 -1.34 4.96 18.38
CA GLN A 62 -1.48 6.38 18.76
C GLN A 62 -0.31 7.20 18.19
N ARG A 63 0.93 6.71 18.29
CA ARG A 63 2.11 7.38 17.66
C ARG A 63 1.96 7.48 16.15
N GLN A 64 1.42 6.45 15.49
CA GLN A 64 1.13 6.47 14.06
C GLN A 64 0.13 7.58 13.71
N ARG A 65 -0.96 7.72 14.47
CA ARG A 65 -1.93 8.80 14.25
C ARG A 65 -1.30 10.19 14.44
N VAL A 66 -0.42 10.36 15.41
CA VAL A 66 0.32 11.64 15.58
C VAL A 66 1.20 11.93 14.36
N SER A 67 1.88 10.93 13.82
CA SER A 67 2.70 11.09 12.61
C SER A 67 1.84 11.47 11.39
N LEU A 68 0.66 10.87 11.23
CA LEU A 68 -0.33 11.28 10.24
C LEU A 68 -0.80 12.72 10.48
N GLY A 69 -1.06 13.11 11.75
CA GLY A 69 -1.45 14.47 12.13
C GLY A 69 -0.43 15.53 11.70
N ARG A 70 0.86 15.24 11.90
CA ARG A 70 1.96 16.09 11.41
C ARG A 70 1.96 16.27 9.90
N ALA A 71 1.51 15.27 9.16
CA ALA A 71 1.43 15.33 7.71
C ALA A 71 0.20 16.11 7.24
N ILE A 72 -0.99 15.81 7.78
CA ILE A 72 -2.25 16.39 7.29
C ILE A 72 -2.45 17.85 7.71
N VAL A 73 -1.90 18.27 8.86
CA VAL A 73 -2.04 19.66 9.35
C VAL A 73 -1.51 20.69 8.35
N ARG A 74 -0.59 20.26 7.47
CA ARG A 74 0.00 21.09 6.41
C ARG A 74 -0.84 21.16 5.14
N GLU A 75 -1.97 20.46 5.08
CA GLU A 75 -2.86 20.35 3.91
C GLU A 75 -2.08 20.06 2.61
N PRO A 76 -1.31 18.96 2.58
CA PRO A 76 -0.42 18.68 1.46
C PRO A 76 -1.23 18.22 0.23
N LYS A 77 -0.78 18.57 -0.99
CA LYS A 77 -1.33 18.00 -2.24
C LYS A 77 -0.96 16.54 -2.46
N VAL A 78 0.13 16.07 -1.85
CA VAL A 78 0.62 14.68 -1.95
C VAL A 78 1.14 14.25 -0.59
N MET A 79 0.72 13.05 -0.14
CA MET A 79 1.22 12.37 1.04
C MET A 79 2.05 11.15 0.63
N LEU A 80 3.27 11.07 1.14
CA LEU A 80 4.16 9.92 1.01
C LEU A 80 4.11 9.12 2.32
N LEU A 81 3.74 7.84 2.25
CA LEU A 81 3.70 6.94 3.40
C LEU A 81 4.69 5.80 3.15
N ASP A 82 5.78 5.79 3.92
CA ASP A 82 6.86 4.81 3.79
C ASP A 82 6.70 3.73 4.87
N GLU A 83 6.19 2.57 4.48
CA GLU A 83 5.89 1.42 5.33
C GLU A 83 5.20 1.78 6.67
N PRO A 84 4.13 2.59 6.66
CA PRO A 84 3.63 3.22 7.88
C PRO A 84 3.06 2.22 8.90
N LEU A 85 2.74 0.99 8.50
CA LEU A 85 2.10 -0.01 9.36
C LEU A 85 3.02 -1.18 9.75
N SER A 86 4.27 -1.20 9.29
CA SER A 86 5.19 -2.32 9.50
C SER A 86 5.50 -2.61 10.98
N ASN A 87 5.51 -1.58 11.82
CA ASN A 87 5.84 -1.68 13.25
C ASN A 87 4.61 -1.94 14.17
N LEU A 88 3.46 -2.30 13.59
CA LEU A 88 2.23 -2.58 14.32
C LEU A 88 1.93 -4.09 14.36
N ASP A 89 1.31 -4.54 15.44
CA ASP A 89 0.75 -5.90 15.52
C ASP A 89 -0.38 -6.10 14.49
N ALA A 90 -0.74 -7.36 14.21
CA ALA A 90 -1.67 -7.71 13.15
C ALA A 90 -3.08 -7.11 13.34
N LYS A 91 -3.58 -7.06 14.59
CA LYS A 91 -4.90 -6.50 14.92
C LYS A 91 -4.93 -5.00 14.67
N LEU A 92 -3.95 -4.31 15.21
CA LEU A 92 -3.81 -2.85 15.07
C LEU A 92 -3.54 -2.45 13.62
N ARG A 93 -2.74 -3.22 12.88
CA ARG A 93 -2.48 -3.03 11.45
C ARG A 93 -3.78 -3.07 10.64
N THR A 94 -4.65 -4.06 10.90
CA THR A 94 -5.96 -4.17 10.22
C THR A 94 -6.85 -2.96 10.50
N GLN A 95 -6.88 -2.48 11.74
CA GLN A 95 -7.62 -1.28 12.13
C GLN A 95 -7.08 -0.04 11.42
N MET A 96 -5.76 0.16 11.46
CA MET A 96 -5.09 1.32 10.85
C MET A 96 -5.22 1.35 9.33
N ARG A 97 -5.25 0.21 8.63
CA ARG A 97 -5.57 0.15 7.20
C ARG A 97 -6.92 0.78 6.89
N THR A 98 -7.93 0.41 7.66
CA THR A 98 -9.28 0.97 7.50
C THR A 98 -9.29 2.48 7.76
N GLU A 99 -8.57 2.94 8.77
CA GLU A 99 -8.49 4.37 9.13
C GLU A 99 -7.76 5.18 8.04
N ILE A 100 -6.62 4.69 7.53
CA ILE A 100 -5.89 5.36 6.44
C ILE A 100 -6.74 5.40 5.16
N SER A 101 -7.48 4.34 4.85
CA SER A 101 -8.39 4.32 3.69
C SER A 101 -9.53 5.34 3.83
N LYS A 102 -10.09 5.50 5.04
CA LYS A 102 -11.09 6.54 5.33
C LYS A 102 -10.49 7.93 5.20
N LEU A 103 -9.30 8.13 5.77
CA LEU A 103 -8.58 9.39 5.72
C LEU A 103 -8.27 9.81 4.27
N HIS A 104 -7.81 8.89 3.42
CA HIS A 104 -7.59 9.15 2.00
C HIS A 104 -8.85 9.66 1.29
N LYS A 105 -9.99 8.99 1.51
CA LYS A 105 -11.28 9.41 0.94
C LYS A 105 -11.73 10.78 1.45
N GLN A 106 -11.52 11.05 2.74
CA GLN A 106 -11.93 12.30 3.39
C GLN A 106 -11.08 13.50 2.95
N LEU A 107 -9.77 13.31 2.79
CA LEU A 107 -8.85 14.38 2.42
C LEU A 107 -8.82 14.68 0.91
N ASN A 108 -9.27 13.75 0.07
CA ASN A 108 -9.22 13.84 -1.40
C ASN A 108 -7.82 14.26 -1.91
N THR A 109 -6.77 13.71 -1.32
CA THR A 109 -5.37 14.01 -1.57
C THR A 109 -4.68 12.79 -2.18
N THR A 110 -3.71 12.98 -3.06
CA THR A 110 -2.94 11.87 -3.62
C THR A 110 -2.06 11.24 -2.54
N PHE A 111 -2.23 9.92 -2.29
CA PHE A 111 -1.37 9.14 -1.42
C PHE A 111 -0.45 8.27 -2.25
N ILE A 112 0.85 8.32 -1.97
CA ILE A 112 1.83 7.36 -2.45
C ILE A 112 2.22 6.51 -1.24
N TYR A 113 1.87 5.23 -1.28
CA TYR A 113 1.99 4.30 -0.17
C TYR A 113 2.99 3.21 -0.53
N VAL A 114 4.08 3.12 0.21
CA VAL A 114 5.09 2.06 0.07
C VAL A 114 4.81 0.97 1.10
N THR A 115 4.78 -0.27 0.66
CA THR A 115 4.59 -1.44 1.53
C THR A 115 5.19 -2.69 0.89
N HIS A 116 5.59 -3.64 1.71
CA HIS A 116 5.90 -5.01 1.31
C HIS A 116 4.71 -5.98 1.60
N ASP A 117 3.65 -5.51 2.24
CA ASP A 117 2.45 -6.29 2.54
C ASP A 117 1.46 -6.22 1.36
N GLN A 118 1.26 -7.36 0.69
CA GLN A 118 0.35 -7.47 -0.44
C GLN A 118 -1.09 -7.16 -0.07
N VAL A 119 -1.53 -7.51 1.16
CA VAL A 119 -2.90 -7.26 1.60
C VAL A 119 -3.15 -5.75 1.72
N GLU A 120 -2.15 -4.99 2.20
CA GLU A 120 -2.22 -3.53 2.22
C GLU A 120 -2.35 -2.99 0.79
N ALA A 121 -1.44 -3.36 -0.10
CA ALA A 121 -1.45 -2.90 -1.49
C ALA A 121 -2.78 -3.23 -2.19
N MET A 122 -3.24 -4.48 -2.11
CA MET A 122 -4.44 -4.97 -2.81
C MET A 122 -5.75 -4.42 -2.25
N THR A 123 -5.78 -4.03 -0.96
CA THR A 123 -7.02 -3.55 -0.31
C THR A 123 -7.13 -2.03 -0.28
N MET A 124 -6.01 -1.32 -0.25
CA MET A 124 -5.98 0.15 -0.12
C MET A 124 -5.66 0.86 -1.44
N GLY A 125 -4.86 0.22 -2.30
CA GLY A 125 -4.41 0.82 -3.55
C GLY A 125 -5.52 0.94 -4.60
N THR A 126 -5.66 2.12 -5.20
CA THR A 126 -6.47 2.29 -6.43
C THR A 126 -5.67 1.87 -7.65
N ARG A 127 -4.36 2.02 -7.59
CA ARG A 127 -3.37 1.59 -8.56
C ARG A 127 -2.13 1.10 -7.83
N ILE A 128 -1.54 0.01 -8.27
CA ILE A 128 -0.35 -0.60 -7.65
C ILE A 128 0.79 -0.60 -8.66
N VAL A 129 1.98 -0.28 -8.17
CA VAL A 129 3.24 -0.41 -8.91
C VAL A 129 4.01 -1.58 -8.30
N VAL A 130 4.18 -2.65 -9.05
CA VAL A 130 5.02 -3.79 -8.66
C VAL A 130 6.44 -3.51 -9.11
N MET A 131 7.40 -3.61 -8.19
CA MET A 131 8.80 -3.34 -8.45
C MET A 131 9.69 -4.55 -8.11
N LYS A 132 10.75 -4.76 -8.87
CA LYS A 132 11.81 -5.75 -8.61
C LYS A 132 13.16 -5.15 -8.96
N ASN A 133 14.11 -5.20 -8.03
CA ASN A 133 15.48 -4.72 -8.23
C ASN A 133 15.57 -3.29 -8.81
N GLY A 134 14.70 -2.38 -8.32
CA GLY A 134 14.64 -1.00 -8.79
C GLY A 134 13.86 -0.76 -10.08
N PHE A 135 13.41 -1.82 -10.77
CA PHE A 135 12.66 -1.73 -12.02
C PHE A 135 11.17 -1.98 -11.80
N VAL A 136 10.35 -1.18 -12.48
CA VAL A 136 8.90 -1.37 -12.52
C VAL A 136 8.60 -2.61 -13.37
N GLN A 137 7.83 -3.55 -12.80
CA GLN A 137 7.40 -4.78 -13.46
C GLN A 137 6.01 -4.65 -14.07
N GLN A 138 5.10 -4.00 -13.35
CA GLN A 138 3.74 -3.73 -13.82
C GLN A 138 3.13 -2.59 -13.02
N ILE A 139 2.28 -1.79 -13.68
CA ILE A 139 1.46 -0.74 -13.05
C ILE A 139 0.02 -1.00 -13.48
N ASP A 140 -0.85 -1.34 -12.53
CA ASP A 140 -2.25 -1.59 -12.83
C ASP A 140 -3.16 -1.47 -11.58
N THR A 141 -4.47 -1.69 -11.79
CA THR A 141 -5.42 -1.86 -10.69
C THR A 141 -5.16 -3.19 -9.96
N PRO A 142 -5.53 -3.32 -8.67
CA PRO A 142 -5.41 -4.59 -7.95
C PRO A 142 -6.01 -5.78 -8.69
N LYS A 143 -7.19 -5.60 -9.27
CA LYS A 143 -7.92 -6.65 -10.02
C LYS A 143 -7.14 -7.12 -11.25
N ASN A 144 -6.56 -6.19 -12.01
CA ASN A 144 -5.82 -6.53 -13.22
C ASN A 144 -4.49 -7.18 -12.89
N LEU A 145 -3.76 -6.69 -11.88
CA LEU A 145 -2.51 -7.33 -11.41
C LEU A 145 -2.71 -8.80 -11.05
N TYR A 146 -3.84 -9.11 -10.39
CA TYR A 146 -4.18 -10.49 -10.03
C TYR A 146 -4.60 -11.34 -11.24
N LYS A 147 -5.43 -10.78 -12.16
CA LYS A 147 -6.00 -11.53 -13.27
C LYS A 147 -5.08 -11.63 -14.49
N TYR A 148 -4.28 -10.61 -14.72
CA TYR A 148 -3.47 -10.43 -15.92
C TYR A 148 -2.05 -9.97 -15.54
N PRO A 149 -1.28 -10.82 -14.83
CA PRO A 149 0.10 -10.50 -14.50
C PRO A 149 0.96 -10.41 -15.76
N ALA A 150 1.76 -9.35 -15.86
CA ALA A 150 2.56 -9.08 -17.06
C ALA A 150 3.75 -10.04 -17.23
N ASN A 151 4.18 -10.73 -16.17
CA ASN A 151 5.29 -11.69 -16.22
C ASN A 151 5.23 -12.69 -15.06
N LYS A 152 6.07 -13.73 -15.12
CA LYS A 152 6.17 -14.80 -14.11
C LYS A 152 6.44 -14.25 -12.71
N PHE A 153 7.24 -13.17 -12.59
CA PHE A 153 7.51 -12.55 -11.28
C PHE A 153 6.24 -11.96 -10.66
N VAL A 154 5.50 -11.16 -11.41
CA VAL A 154 4.24 -10.55 -10.91
C VAL A 154 3.23 -11.64 -10.55
N ALA A 155 3.09 -12.66 -11.40
CA ALA A 155 2.20 -13.80 -11.17
C ALA A 155 2.52 -14.56 -9.88
N GLY A 156 3.79 -14.78 -9.57
CA GLY A 156 4.24 -15.46 -8.35
C GLY A 156 4.30 -14.53 -7.14
N PHE A 157 4.41 -13.23 -7.35
CA PHE A 157 4.49 -12.26 -6.26
C PHE A 157 3.11 -11.85 -5.74
N ILE A 158 2.10 -11.74 -6.61
CA ILE A 158 0.75 -11.29 -6.25
C ILE A 158 -0.15 -12.47 -5.96
N GLY A 159 -0.76 -12.48 -4.77
CA GLY A 159 -1.77 -13.47 -4.36
C GLY A 159 -1.37 -14.29 -3.13
N THR A 160 -2.40 -14.66 -2.34
CA THR A 160 -2.28 -15.58 -1.21
C THR A 160 -3.46 -16.54 -1.26
N PRO A 161 -3.24 -17.86 -1.57
CA PRO A 161 -1.93 -18.48 -1.89
C PRO A 161 -1.34 -17.97 -3.21
N GLN A 162 -0.03 -18.14 -3.37
CA GLN A 162 0.67 -17.81 -4.61
C GLN A 162 0.23 -18.70 -5.77
N MET A 163 0.39 -18.22 -7.01
CA MET A 163 0.13 -18.99 -8.22
C MET A 163 1.09 -20.18 -8.29
N ASN A 164 0.56 -21.35 -8.68
CA ASN A 164 1.38 -22.53 -8.96
C ASN A 164 1.98 -22.40 -10.37
N PHE A 165 3.23 -22.81 -10.50
CA PHE A 165 3.95 -22.87 -11.78
C PHE A 165 4.34 -24.31 -12.06
N PHE A 166 4.07 -24.75 -13.29
CA PHE A 166 4.48 -26.05 -13.79
C PHE A 166 5.30 -25.84 -15.05
N GLU A 167 6.41 -26.53 -15.16
CA GLU A 167 7.19 -26.56 -16.39
C GLU A 167 6.64 -27.67 -17.29
N GLY A 168 6.54 -27.37 -18.58
CA GLY A 168 5.97 -28.32 -19.51
C GLY A 168 6.12 -27.90 -20.96
N THR A 169 5.86 -28.82 -21.87
CA THR A 169 5.93 -28.62 -23.32
C THR A 169 4.51 -28.51 -23.88
N LEU A 170 4.27 -27.48 -24.70
CA LEU A 170 3.03 -27.30 -25.43
C LEU A 170 3.19 -27.82 -26.85
N MET A 171 2.29 -28.69 -27.30
CA MET A 171 2.24 -29.20 -28.67
C MET A 171 0.88 -28.96 -29.27
N ARG A 172 0.83 -28.18 -30.35
CA ARG A 172 -0.42 -27.97 -31.09
C ARG A 172 -0.76 -29.20 -31.94
N LYS A 173 -2.00 -29.67 -31.83
CA LYS A 173 -2.57 -30.75 -32.63
C LYS A 173 -3.93 -30.31 -33.21
N GLY A 174 -3.88 -29.59 -34.33
CA GLY A 174 -5.08 -28.99 -34.93
C GLY A 174 -5.68 -27.89 -34.06
N ASP A 175 -6.92 -28.09 -33.60
CA ASP A 175 -7.65 -27.13 -32.75
C ASP A 175 -7.44 -27.34 -31.25
N VAL A 176 -6.56 -28.25 -30.85
CA VAL A 176 -6.20 -28.50 -29.44
C VAL A 176 -4.72 -28.33 -29.22
N VAL A 177 -4.37 -27.95 -28.00
CA VAL A 177 -3.00 -27.96 -27.49
C VAL A 177 -2.88 -29.06 -26.45
N GLU A 178 -1.93 -29.97 -26.67
CA GLU A 178 -1.51 -30.97 -25.68
C GLU A 178 -0.44 -30.35 -24.78
N ILE A 179 -0.60 -30.47 -23.47
CA ILE A 179 0.33 -29.98 -22.45
C ILE A 179 0.95 -31.19 -21.77
N ALA A 180 2.25 -31.39 -21.97
CA ALA A 180 3.03 -32.42 -21.28
C ALA A 180 3.84 -31.74 -20.16
N PHE A 181 3.65 -32.17 -18.91
CA PHE A 181 4.38 -31.63 -17.76
C PHE A 181 5.64 -32.48 -17.50
N GLU A 182 6.70 -31.79 -17.09
CA GLU A 182 7.94 -32.45 -16.73
C GLU A 182 7.78 -33.29 -15.46
N GLY A 183 8.13 -34.56 -15.51
CA GLY A 183 8.01 -35.49 -14.37
C GLY A 183 6.58 -35.99 -14.05
N ILE A 184 5.59 -35.74 -14.90
CA ILE A 184 4.21 -36.21 -14.75
C ILE A 184 3.78 -36.95 -16.01
N ASP A 185 3.36 -38.20 -15.86
CA ASP A 185 2.92 -39.05 -17.00
C ASP A 185 1.56 -38.60 -17.60
N THR A 186 0.86 -37.68 -16.96
CA THR A 186 -0.45 -37.21 -17.41
C THR A 186 -0.29 -36.01 -18.32
N LYS A 187 -0.96 -36.09 -19.49
CA LYS A 187 -1.08 -34.95 -20.42
C LYS A 187 -2.44 -34.32 -20.28
N LEU A 188 -2.46 -32.97 -20.32
CA LEU A 188 -3.70 -32.20 -20.41
C LEU A 188 -3.91 -31.74 -21.85
N THR A 189 -5.16 -31.58 -22.24
CA THR A 189 -5.52 -30.98 -23.53
C THR A 189 -6.42 -29.79 -23.28
N ALA A 190 -6.20 -28.72 -24.02
CA ALA A 190 -7.03 -27.54 -23.98
C ALA A 190 -7.28 -27.00 -25.39
N PRO A 191 -8.45 -26.38 -25.65
CA PRO A 191 -8.72 -25.73 -26.94
C PRO A 191 -7.64 -24.71 -27.31
N TYR A 192 -7.16 -24.74 -28.54
CA TYR A 192 -6.20 -23.77 -29.04
C TYR A 192 -6.68 -22.31 -28.89
N SER A 193 -7.97 -22.05 -29.07
CA SER A 193 -8.56 -20.74 -28.87
C SER A 193 -8.38 -20.16 -27.46
N TYR A 194 -8.12 -21.00 -26.45
CA TYR A 194 -7.84 -20.57 -25.09
C TYR A 194 -6.48 -19.88 -25.01
N PHE A 195 -5.45 -20.49 -25.61
CA PHE A 195 -4.07 -19.97 -25.61
C PHE A 195 -3.96 -18.70 -26.45
N TYR A 196 -4.62 -18.64 -27.58
CA TYR A 196 -4.64 -17.47 -28.46
C TYR A 196 -5.14 -16.19 -27.76
N LYS A 197 -6.13 -16.32 -26.88
CA LYS A 197 -6.70 -15.18 -26.13
C LYS A 197 -5.80 -14.72 -24.99
N VAL A 198 -4.95 -15.60 -24.46
CA VAL A 198 -4.12 -15.33 -23.28
C VAL A 198 -2.73 -14.85 -23.68
N HIS A 199 -2.16 -15.41 -24.75
CA HIS A 199 -0.82 -15.07 -25.25
C HIS A 199 -0.76 -15.21 -26.78
N PRO A 200 -1.03 -14.15 -27.54
CA PRO A 200 -0.93 -14.19 -29.00
C PRO A 200 0.48 -14.52 -29.51
N ASP A 201 1.52 -14.23 -28.71
CA ASP A 201 2.93 -14.45 -29.08
C ASP A 201 3.40 -15.93 -28.97
N PHE A 202 2.57 -16.84 -28.42
CA PHE A 202 2.87 -18.29 -28.44
C PHE A 202 2.50 -19.01 -29.75
N MET A 203 2.30 -18.23 -30.81
CA MET A 203 1.64 -18.71 -32.03
C MET A 203 2.55 -18.87 -33.24
N GLU A 204 3.83 -18.58 -33.08
CA GLU A 204 4.84 -18.77 -34.13
C GLU A 204 5.59 -20.11 -34.01
#